data_588add2e33caa930b064d48ca5159382
#
_entry.id   588add2e33caa930b064d48ca5159382
#
_cell.length_a   1.000
_cell.length_b   1.000
_cell.length_c   1.000
_cell.angle_alpha   90.00
_cell.angle_beta   90.00
_cell.angle_gamma   90.00
#
_symmetry.space_group_name_H-M   'P 1'
#
loop_
_entity.id
_entity.type
_entity.pdbx_description
1 polymer ?
#
loop_
_entity_poly.entity_id
_entity_poly.type
_entity_poly.pdbx_seq_one_letter_code
_entity_poly.pdbx_strand_id
1 'polypeptide(L)'
;YFFKKPYKKLRTIEILSENIPKILKTIKWKKSMKWGDFDLYWGRPLKSILAIFDEKPIKFKFHHLTSSNLTFIDKDFEEKTKSFKNFKSYLSYFKNIKVTIDNELRKNNIEKELIKLSSKKNLKVEIDKKLLKEVSEIVEKPKIISCSFDKRFLEIPKEIIITAMKYHQKYFPTFDNKENLTNNFFVVADTPDKKGLIKLGNERVVEARLSDADFFWKKNKSQSLVKQIAKLKNMNYFKGLGSYFDKSQRIRKLAGLISDELLISK
;
A
#
# COMPACT_ATOMS: atom_id res chain seq x y z
N TYR A 1 -10.95 -60.60 -6.09
CA TYR A 1 -10.14 -60.00 -7.16
C TYR A 1 -9.44 -58.75 -6.59
N PHE A 2 -8.10 -58.72 -6.57
CA PHE A 2 -7.32 -57.54 -6.14
C PHE A 2 -6.78 -56.86 -7.40
N PHE A 3 -7.12 -55.59 -7.60
CA PHE A 3 -6.60 -54.82 -8.72
C PHE A 3 -5.33 -54.05 -8.25
N LYS A 4 -4.18 -54.48 -8.71
CA LYS A 4 -2.91 -53.81 -8.45
C LYS A 4 -2.70 -52.72 -9.51
N LYS A 5 -3.04 -51.50 -9.18
CA LYS A 5 -2.74 -50.37 -10.06
C LYS A 5 -1.21 -50.19 -10.16
N PRO A 6 -0.65 -50.19 -11.38
CA PRO A 6 0.81 -50.03 -11.52
C PRO A 6 1.25 -48.67 -10.96
N TYR A 7 2.16 -48.70 -10.00
CA TYR A 7 2.77 -47.48 -9.44
C TYR A 7 3.68 -46.85 -10.50
N LYS A 8 3.29 -45.71 -11.06
CA LYS A 8 4.19 -44.90 -11.87
C LYS A 8 5.06 -44.08 -10.91
N LYS A 9 6.37 -44.39 -10.87
CA LYS A 9 7.34 -43.63 -10.07
C LYS A 9 7.49 -42.25 -10.70
N LEU A 10 6.82 -41.25 -10.15
CA LEU A 10 6.91 -39.85 -10.62
C LEU A 10 8.04 -39.15 -9.88
N ARG A 11 8.87 -38.40 -10.60
CA ARG A 11 9.89 -37.56 -10.00
C ARG A 11 9.29 -36.21 -9.58
N THR A 12 9.44 -35.83 -8.34
CA THR A 12 8.90 -34.57 -7.80
C THR A 12 9.30 -33.35 -8.62
N ILE A 13 10.55 -33.29 -9.08
CA ILE A 13 11.05 -32.16 -9.91
C ILE A 13 10.29 -32.07 -11.24
N GLU A 14 9.95 -33.19 -11.87
CA GLU A 14 9.19 -33.24 -13.13
C GLU A 14 7.75 -32.73 -12.91
N ILE A 15 7.10 -33.21 -11.84
CA ILE A 15 5.76 -32.74 -11.46
C ILE A 15 5.76 -31.23 -11.19
N LEU A 16 6.76 -30.71 -10.45
CA LEU A 16 6.86 -29.30 -10.14
C LEU A 16 7.12 -28.44 -11.39
N SER A 17 8.03 -28.89 -12.28
CA SER A 17 8.34 -28.15 -13.52
C SER A 17 7.14 -28.03 -14.46
N GLU A 18 6.24 -29.03 -14.49
CA GLU A 18 5.04 -28.99 -15.30
C GLU A 18 3.89 -28.19 -14.68
N ASN A 19 3.75 -28.23 -13.36
CA ASN A 19 2.59 -27.66 -12.69
C ASN A 19 2.79 -26.23 -12.19
N ILE A 20 3.99 -25.83 -11.78
CA ILE A 20 4.25 -24.45 -11.34
C ILE A 20 3.85 -23.41 -12.41
N PRO A 21 4.21 -23.55 -13.71
CA PRO A 21 3.77 -22.60 -14.74
C PRO A 21 2.26 -22.53 -14.88
N LYS A 22 1.56 -23.67 -14.73
CA LYS A 22 0.09 -23.73 -14.79
C LYS A 22 -0.52 -22.96 -13.61
N ILE A 23 0.01 -23.16 -12.40
CA ILE A 23 -0.43 -22.45 -11.18
C ILE A 23 -0.19 -20.95 -11.32
N LEU A 24 0.99 -20.52 -11.79
CA LEU A 24 1.30 -19.11 -12.00
C LEU A 24 0.30 -18.42 -12.95
N LYS A 25 -0.19 -19.13 -13.98
CA LYS A 25 -1.22 -18.62 -14.90
C LYS A 25 -2.60 -18.44 -14.24
N THR A 26 -2.89 -19.13 -13.16
CA THR A 26 -4.18 -19.00 -12.44
C THR A 26 -4.24 -17.83 -11.48
N ILE A 27 -3.13 -17.17 -11.21
CA ILE A 27 -3.08 -16.02 -10.29
C ILE A 27 -3.87 -14.85 -10.87
N LYS A 28 -4.94 -14.45 -10.17
CA LYS A 28 -5.76 -13.29 -10.55
C LYS A 28 -5.30 -12.06 -9.81
N TRP A 29 -4.76 -11.11 -10.54
CA TRP A 29 -4.35 -9.81 -10.00
C TRP A 29 -5.53 -8.84 -9.98
N LYS A 30 -5.75 -8.13 -8.88
CA LYS A 30 -6.74 -7.03 -8.82
C LYS A 30 -6.38 -5.88 -9.78
N LYS A 31 -5.08 -5.63 -9.92
CA LYS A 31 -4.51 -4.67 -10.88
C LYS A 31 -3.28 -5.32 -11.50
N SER A 32 -3.22 -5.34 -12.81
CA SER A 32 -2.10 -5.84 -13.58
C SER A 32 -1.96 -5.05 -14.87
N MET A 33 -0.77 -5.06 -15.44
CA MET A 33 -0.50 -4.46 -16.74
C MET A 33 0.62 -5.23 -17.44
N LYS A 34 0.77 -5.01 -18.74
CA LYS A 34 1.93 -5.46 -19.50
C LYS A 34 3.14 -4.61 -19.13
N TRP A 35 4.30 -5.24 -19.06
CA TRP A 35 5.55 -4.58 -18.74
C TRP A 35 6.55 -4.79 -19.90
N GLY A 36 7.04 -3.66 -20.46
CA GLY A 36 7.88 -3.70 -21.67
C GLY A 36 7.12 -4.31 -22.85
N ASP A 37 7.86 -5.04 -23.70
CA ASP A 37 7.33 -5.68 -24.91
C ASP A 37 6.78 -7.10 -24.68
N PHE A 38 6.59 -7.49 -23.41
CA PHE A 38 6.15 -8.83 -23.08
C PHE A 38 4.63 -8.93 -22.97
N ASP A 39 4.07 -10.08 -23.36
CA ASP A 39 2.63 -10.37 -23.28
C ASP A 39 2.13 -10.84 -21.91
N LEU A 40 2.97 -10.73 -20.88
CA LEU A 40 2.61 -11.11 -19.52
C LEU A 40 1.89 -9.97 -18.79
N TYR A 41 0.64 -10.22 -18.35
CA TYR A 41 -0.04 -9.36 -17.40
C TYR A 41 0.32 -9.76 -15.97
N TRP A 42 1.00 -8.88 -15.25
CA TRP A 42 1.47 -9.15 -13.90
C TRP A 42 1.34 -7.91 -13.01
N GLY A 43 1.23 -8.08 -11.69
CA GLY A 43 1.06 -6.97 -10.75
C GLY A 43 2.26 -6.02 -10.69
N ARG A 44 3.47 -6.52 -10.97
CA ARG A 44 4.74 -5.76 -11.04
C ARG A 44 5.63 -6.39 -12.12
N PRO A 45 6.66 -5.69 -12.64
CA PRO A 45 7.61 -6.29 -13.57
C PRO A 45 8.24 -7.56 -12.98
N LEU A 46 8.05 -8.70 -13.64
CA LEU A 46 8.63 -9.96 -13.21
C LEU A 46 9.97 -10.14 -13.91
N LYS A 47 11.07 -10.08 -13.16
CA LYS A 47 12.43 -10.11 -13.69
C LYS A 47 13.09 -11.50 -13.63
N SER A 48 12.76 -12.32 -12.62
CA SER A 48 13.32 -13.66 -12.44
C SER A 48 12.36 -14.56 -11.67
N ILE A 49 12.56 -15.85 -11.82
CA ILE A 49 11.87 -16.89 -11.03
C ILE A 49 12.94 -17.78 -10.41
N LEU A 50 13.10 -17.67 -9.10
CA LEU A 50 13.95 -18.55 -8.31
C LEU A 50 13.16 -19.79 -7.91
N ALA A 51 13.54 -20.97 -8.37
CA ALA A 51 12.88 -22.22 -8.06
C ALA A 51 13.91 -23.33 -7.79
N ILE A 52 13.92 -23.81 -6.54
CA ILE A 52 14.87 -24.84 -6.07
C ILE A 52 14.09 -25.88 -5.29
N PHE A 53 14.37 -27.15 -5.55
CA PHE A 53 13.88 -28.27 -4.78
C PHE A 53 15.05 -29.25 -4.57
N ASP A 54 15.27 -29.64 -3.31
CA ASP A 54 16.36 -30.57 -2.93
C ASP A 54 17.71 -30.17 -3.55
N GLU A 55 18.10 -28.91 -3.32
CA GLU A 55 19.33 -28.26 -3.80
C GLU A 55 19.49 -28.22 -5.35
N LYS A 56 18.49 -28.64 -6.10
CA LYS A 56 18.47 -28.63 -7.57
C LYS A 56 17.51 -27.59 -8.12
N PRO A 57 17.88 -26.82 -9.14
CA PRO A 57 16.96 -25.88 -9.78
C PRO A 57 15.83 -26.63 -10.50
N ILE A 58 14.60 -26.21 -10.27
CA ILE A 58 13.43 -26.66 -11.02
C ILE A 58 13.37 -25.80 -12.28
N LYS A 59 13.65 -26.36 -13.43
CA LYS A 59 13.66 -25.64 -14.70
C LYS A 59 12.29 -25.70 -15.38
N PHE A 60 11.69 -24.55 -15.62
CA PHE A 60 10.49 -24.38 -16.43
C PHE A 60 10.48 -23.02 -17.10
N LYS A 61 9.70 -22.87 -18.17
CA LYS A 61 9.50 -21.61 -18.87
C LYS A 61 8.15 -21.00 -18.47
N PHE A 62 8.15 -19.71 -18.16
CA PHE A 62 6.95 -18.94 -17.91
C PHE A 62 7.03 -17.63 -18.66
N HIS A 63 6.27 -17.50 -19.76
CA HIS A 63 6.37 -16.40 -20.72
C HIS A 63 7.81 -16.18 -21.21
N HIS A 64 8.38 -15.00 -20.97
CA HIS A 64 9.76 -14.63 -21.36
C HIS A 64 10.82 -15.12 -20.37
N LEU A 65 10.43 -15.65 -19.22
CA LEU A 65 11.36 -16.07 -18.17
C LEU A 65 11.58 -17.57 -18.15
N THR A 66 12.80 -17.95 -17.81
CA THR A 66 13.16 -19.33 -17.44
C THR A 66 13.56 -19.33 -15.97
N SER A 67 12.93 -20.23 -15.19
CA SER A 67 13.28 -20.39 -13.77
C SER A 67 14.70 -20.90 -13.59
N SER A 68 15.34 -20.47 -12.51
CA SER A 68 16.72 -20.86 -12.20
C SER A 68 16.96 -20.84 -10.68
N ASN A 69 18.20 -20.98 -10.28
CA ASN A 69 18.66 -20.75 -8.91
C ASN A 69 19.21 -19.31 -8.71
N LEU A 70 18.97 -18.41 -9.69
CA LEU A 70 19.41 -17.01 -9.67
C LEU A 70 18.23 -16.08 -9.36
N THR A 71 18.49 -14.99 -8.63
CA THR A 71 17.56 -13.86 -8.51
C THR A 71 18.32 -12.54 -8.43
N PHE A 72 17.62 -11.46 -8.70
CA PHE A 72 18.14 -10.11 -8.51
C PHE A 72 18.20 -9.79 -7.00
N ILE A 73 19.29 -9.18 -6.56
CA ILE A 73 19.57 -8.88 -5.15
C ILE A 73 19.71 -7.38 -4.88
N ASP A 74 19.76 -6.59 -5.93
CA ASP A 74 19.94 -5.14 -5.84
C ASP A 74 18.70 -4.40 -6.33
N LYS A 75 18.37 -3.30 -5.64
CA LYS A 75 17.31 -2.38 -6.03
C LYS A 75 17.84 -1.22 -6.87
N ASP A 76 19.15 -1.02 -6.84
CA ASP A 76 19.82 0.01 -7.61
C ASP A 76 19.90 -0.37 -9.09
N PHE A 77 20.27 0.57 -9.93
CA PHE A 77 20.30 0.41 -11.40
C PHE A 77 21.31 -0.64 -11.92
N GLU A 78 22.20 -1.11 -11.05
CA GLU A 78 23.08 -2.24 -11.37
C GLU A 78 22.33 -3.55 -11.11
N GLU A 79 21.98 -4.26 -12.16
CA GLU A 79 21.27 -5.55 -12.10
C GLU A 79 22.18 -6.66 -11.55
N LYS A 80 22.47 -6.61 -10.25
CA LYS A 80 23.24 -7.65 -9.58
C LYS A 80 22.36 -8.86 -9.32
N THR A 81 22.83 -10.01 -9.76
CA THR A 81 22.19 -11.31 -9.52
C THR A 81 23.01 -12.16 -8.56
N LYS A 82 22.35 -13.06 -7.86
CA LYS A 82 22.97 -14.05 -6.98
C LYS A 82 22.31 -15.40 -7.10
N SER A 83 23.13 -16.46 -7.14
CA SER A 83 22.66 -17.84 -7.07
C SER A 83 22.57 -18.33 -5.64
N PHE A 84 21.59 -19.20 -5.40
CA PHE A 84 21.36 -19.85 -4.13
C PHE A 84 21.31 -21.35 -4.32
N LYS A 85 21.86 -22.09 -3.35
CA LYS A 85 21.87 -23.55 -3.37
C LYS A 85 20.57 -24.10 -2.76
N ASN A 86 20.09 -23.46 -1.69
CA ASN A 86 18.92 -23.91 -0.94
C ASN A 86 18.28 -22.73 -0.19
N PHE A 87 17.13 -22.98 0.45
CA PHE A 87 16.39 -21.99 1.23
C PHE A 87 17.21 -21.43 2.40
N LYS A 88 18.04 -22.24 3.06
CA LYS A 88 18.86 -21.78 4.18
C LYS A 88 19.89 -20.73 3.71
N SER A 89 20.55 -20.96 2.57
CA SER A 89 21.51 -20.01 2.00
C SER A 89 20.83 -18.71 1.56
N TYR A 90 19.61 -18.79 1.01
CA TYR A 90 18.77 -17.66 0.66
C TYR A 90 18.41 -16.82 1.89
N LEU A 91 17.85 -17.42 2.94
CA LEU A 91 17.52 -16.72 4.18
C LEU A 91 18.73 -16.07 4.86
N SER A 92 19.86 -16.79 4.94
CA SER A 92 21.09 -16.29 5.55
C SER A 92 21.61 -15.05 4.82
N TYR A 93 21.58 -15.07 3.48
CA TYR A 93 22.02 -13.94 2.68
C TYR A 93 21.18 -12.69 2.96
N PHE A 94 19.84 -12.81 2.87
CA PHE A 94 18.93 -11.66 3.09
C PHE A 94 18.99 -11.13 4.52
N LYS A 95 19.17 -12.02 5.51
CA LYS A 95 19.42 -11.62 6.90
C LYS A 95 20.70 -10.79 7.03
N ASN A 96 21.79 -11.18 6.36
CA ASN A 96 23.07 -10.47 6.41
C ASN A 96 22.97 -9.05 5.83
N ILE A 97 22.22 -8.86 4.75
CA ILE A 97 21.96 -7.55 4.15
C ILE A 97 20.80 -6.79 4.82
N LYS A 98 20.28 -7.31 5.94
CA LYS A 98 19.20 -6.73 6.75
C LYS A 98 17.86 -6.58 6.04
N VAL A 99 17.58 -7.42 5.06
CA VAL A 99 16.25 -7.57 4.45
C VAL A 99 15.44 -8.56 5.29
N THR A 100 14.24 -8.18 5.67
CA THR A 100 13.33 -9.03 6.42
C THR A 100 12.31 -9.66 5.48
N ILE A 101 12.51 -10.93 5.12
CA ILE A 101 11.65 -11.66 4.16
C ILE A 101 10.28 -11.93 4.77
N ASP A 102 10.24 -12.38 6.01
CA ASP A 102 9.00 -12.66 6.74
C ASP A 102 8.22 -11.37 6.97
N ASN A 103 6.99 -11.32 6.45
CA ASN A 103 6.14 -10.14 6.51
C ASN A 103 5.64 -9.84 7.93
N GLU A 104 5.28 -10.87 8.71
CA GLU A 104 4.83 -10.69 10.09
C GLU A 104 5.97 -10.21 11.00
N LEU A 105 7.16 -10.78 10.83
CA LEU A 105 8.35 -10.30 11.53
C LEU A 105 8.66 -8.84 11.15
N ARG A 106 8.56 -8.50 9.89
CA ARG A 106 8.79 -7.14 9.38
C ARG A 106 7.78 -6.14 9.95
N LYS A 107 6.51 -6.50 9.97
CA LYS A 107 5.42 -5.73 10.57
C LYS A 107 5.69 -5.46 12.06
N ASN A 108 6.01 -6.50 12.82
CA ASN A 108 6.32 -6.39 14.25
C ASN A 108 7.57 -5.51 14.52
N ASN A 109 8.57 -5.58 13.65
CA ASN A 109 9.76 -4.75 13.78
C ASN A 109 9.44 -3.27 13.52
N ILE A 110 8.61 -2.96 12.51
CA ILE A 110 8.16 -1.59 12.22
C ILE A 110 7.39 -1.04 13.43
N GLU A 111 6.43 -1.81 13.96
CA GLU A 111 5.62 -1.40 15.10
C GLU A 111 6.47 -1.08 16.33
N LYS A 112 7.37 -1.99 16.70
CA LYS A 112 8.30 -1.79 17.83
C LYS A 112 9.17 -0.55 17.64
N GLU A 113 9.68 -0.31 16.43
CA GLU A 113 10.53 0.84 16.16
C GLU A 113 9.74 2.16 16.17
N LEU A 114 8.50 2.17 15.67
CA LEU A 114 7.59 3.32 15.78
C LEU A 114 7.34 3.70 17.24
N ILE A 115 6.96 2.73 18.07
CA ILE A 115 6.72 2.95 19.51
C ILE A 115 7.99 3.43 20.21
N LYS A 116 9.13 2.82 19.94
CA LYS A 116 10.42 3.22 20.52
C LYS A 116 10.81 4.66 20.16
N LEU A 117 10.63 5.06 18.91
CA LEU A 117 10.98 6.42 18.45
C LEU A 117 9.99 7.46 18.96
N SER A 118 8.70 7.14 19.02
CA SER A 118 7.72 8.05 19.60
C SER A 118 8.00 8.33 21.08
N SER A 119 8.25 7.26 21.86
CA SER A 119 8.59 7.40 23.28
C SER A 119 9.85 8.25 23.51
N LYS A 120 10.90 8.08 22.70
CA LYS A 120 12.13 8.91 22.78
C LYS A 120 11.88 10.40 22.54
N LYS A 121 10.81 10.77 21.86
CA LYS A 121 10.43 12.14 21.54
C LYS A 121 9.31 12.68 22.45
N ASN A 122 8.92 11.92 23.47
CA ASN A 122 7.75 12.22 24.31
C ASN A 122 6.46 12.39 23.48
N LEU A 123 6.31 11.56 22.45
CA LEU A 123 5.15 11.50 21.56
C LEU A 123 4.47 10.15 21.68
N LYS A 124 3.21 10.09 21.30
CA LYS A 124 2.45 8.86 21.07
C LYS A 124 2.25 8.67 19.57
N VAL A 125 2.29 7.44 19.10
CA VAL A 125 1.92 7.06 17.72
C VAL A 125 0.72 6.12 17.76
N GLU A 126 -0.31 6.44 16.99
CA GLU A 126 -1.46 5.54 16.83
C GLU A 126 -1.10 4.47 15.79
N ILE A 127 -1.08 3.21 16.24
CA ILE A 127 -0.80 2.07 15.36
C ILE A 127 -2.08 1.61 14.67
N ASP A 128 -2.31 2.14 13.49
CA ASP A 128 -3.34 1.65 12.58
C ASP A 128 -2.88 0.32 11.96
N LYS A 129 -3.52 -0.79 12.36
CA LYS A 129 -3.15 -2.15 11.91
C LYS A 129 -3.24 -2.33 10.39
N LYS A 130 -4.19 -1.64 9.73
CA LYS A 130 -4.35 -1.71 8.28
C LYS A 130 -3.21 -0.98 7.58
N LEU A 131 -2.90 0.23 8.02
CA LEU A 131 -1.77 1.01 7.52
C LEU A 131 -0.45 0.28 7.75
N LEU A 132 -0.23 -0.27 8.94
CA LEU A 132 0.97 -1.03 9.29
C LEU A 132 1.15 -2.25 8.37
N LYS A 133 0.07 -2.98 8.08
CA LYS A 133 0.08 -4.08 7.13
C LYS A 133 0.46 -3.61 5.73
N GLU A 134 -0.22 -2.58 5.20
CA GLU A 134 0.09 -2.03 3.87
C GLU A 134 1.56 -1.60 3.76
N VAL A 135 2.07 -0.90 4.76
CA VAL A 135 3.45 -0.41 4.76
C VAL A 135 4.45 -1.56 4.85
N SER A 136 4.18 -2.58 5.67
CA SER A 136 5.05 -3.76 5.77
C SER A 136 5.14 -4.56 4.47
N GLU A 137 4.13 -4.49 3.60
CA GLU A 137 4.11 -5.15 2.29
C GLU A 137 4.86 -4.34 1.20
N ILE A 138 5.06 -3.03 1.42
CA ILE A 138 5.75 -2.14 0.46
C ILE A 138 7.26 -2.15 0.66
N VAL A 139 7.73 -2.28 1.90
CA VAL A 139 9.15 -2.17 2.26
C VAL A 139 9.77 -3.55 2.54
N GLU A 140 11.06 -3.71 2.26
CA GLU A 140 11.82 -4.94 2.56
C GLU A 140 12.82 -4.74 3.69
N LYS A 141 13.32 -3.49 3.83
CA LYS A 141 14.36 -3.09 4.77
C LYS A 141 13.96 -1.82 5.51
N PRO A 142 12.89 -1.91 6.32
CA PRO A 142 12.25 -0.73 6.90
C PRO A 142 13.19 0.13 7.72
N LYS A 143 13.06 1.45 7.55
CA LYS A 143 13.70 2.50 8.33
C LYS A 143 12.67 3.55 8.70
N ILE A 144 12.54 3.85 9.97
CA ILE A 144 11.62 4.88 10.43
C ILE A 144 12.33 6.23 10.40
N ILE A 145 11.72 7.18 9.72
CA ILE A 145 12.21 8.56 9.61
C ILE A 145 11.22 9.47 10.30
N SER A 146 11.71 10.29 11.21
CA SER A 146 10.90 11.31 11.87
C SER A 146 10.90 12.58 11.04
N CYS A 147 9.72 13.01 10.64
CA CYS A 147 9.44 14.18 9.83
C CYS A 147 8.56 15.15 10.60
N SER A 148 8.45 16.40 10.11
CA SER A 148 7.58 17.43 10.65
C SER A 148 6.99 18.28 9.55
N PHE A 149 5.91 18.99 9.85
CA PHE A 149 5.32 20.01 9.01
C PHE A 149 5.12 21.31 9.80
N ASP A 150 4.85 22.41 9.10
CA ASP A 150 4.66 23.71 9.73
C ASP A 150 3.45 23.67 10.69
N LYS A 151 3.64 24.14 11.92
CA LYS A 151 2.61 24.17 12.98
C LYS A 151 1.35 24.93 12.60
N ARG A 152 1.41 25.88 11.66
CA ARG A 152 0.23 26.62 11.16
C ARG A 152 -0.86 25.71 10.65
N PHE A 153 -0.50 24.53 10.10
CA PHE A 153 -1.48 23.59 9.59
C PHE A 153 -2.28 22.86 10.69
N LEU A 154 -1.88 22.96 11.97
CA LEU A 154 -2.66 22.43 13.08
C LEU A 154 -3.98 23.19 13.30
N GLU A 155 -4.18 24.34 12.64
CA GLU A 155 -5.47 25.06 12.60
C GLU A 155 -6.52 24.32 11.74
N ILE A 156 -6.08 23.44 10.84
CA ILE A 156 -6.98 22.57 10.05
C ILE A 156 -7.49 21.46 10.97
N PRO A 157 -8.76 21.04 10.83
CA PRO A 157 -9.29 19.91 11.59
C PRO A 157 -8.38 18.68 11.52
N LYS A 158 -8.07 18.09 12.66
CA LYS A 158 -7.16 16.95 12.78
C LYS A 158 -7.53 15.77 11.87
N GLU A 159 -8.83 15.56 11.64
CA GLU A 159 -9.36 14.50 10.79
C GLU A 159 -8.91 14.66 9.33
N ILE A 160 -8.83 15.88 8.83
CA ILE A 160 -8.36 16.20 7.49
C ILE A 160 -6.85 15.91 7.39
N ILE A 161 -6.07 16.36 8.38
CA ILE A 161 -4.62 16.14 8.43
C ILE A 161 -4.31 14.63 8.50
N ILE A 162 -4.98 13.91 9.41
CA ILE A 162 -4.81 12.46 9.59
C ILE A 162 -5.16 11.71 8.30
N THR A 163 -6.26 12.09 7.65
CA THR A 163 -6.70 11.50 6.38
C THR A 163 -5.64 11.70 5.29
N ALA A 164 -5.14 12.93 5.13
CA ALA A 164 -4.10 13.24 4.15
C ALA A 164 -2.83 12.41 4.40
N MET A 165 -2.41 12.27 5.64
CA MET A 165 -1.22 11.49 6.00
C MET A 165 -1.41 9.98 5.83
N LYS A 166 -2.46 9.40 6.42
CA LYS A 166 -2.67 7.95 6.43
C LYS A 166 -3.04 7.40 5.06
N TYR A 167 -4.08 7.96 4.42
CA TYR A 167 -4.64 7.36 3.20
C TYR A 167 -3.83 7.68 1.95
N HIS A 168 -3.29 8.89 1.84
CA HIS A 168 -2.59 9.31 0.63
C HIS A 168 -1.09 9.02 0.68
N GLN A 169 -0.45 9.19 1.84
CA GLN A 169 1.01 9.13 1.96
C GLN A 169 1.53 7.94 2.76
N LYS A 170 0.66 7.19 3.45
CA LYS A 170 1.04 6.05 4.28
C LYS A 170 1.96 6.44 5.45
N TYR A 171 1.74 7.62 6.02
CA TYR A 171 2.47 8.13 7.18
C TYR A 171 1.74 7.88 8.48
N PHE A 172 2.48 7.83 9.58
CA PHE A 172 1.97 7.63 10.92
C PHE A 172 1.96 8.97 11.66
N PRO A 173 0.78 9.56 11.91
CA PRO A 173 0.64 10.77 12.70
C PRO A 173 1.03 10.53 14.15
N THR A 174 1.49 11.59 14.82
CA THR A 174 1.84 11.52 16.23
C THR A 174 1.01 12.48 17.08
N PHE A 175 0.87 12.14 18.34
CA PHE A 175 0.06 12.86 19.31
C PHE A 175 0.92 13.20 20.55
N ASP A 176 0.54 14.24 21.27
CA ASP A 176 1.10 14.56 22.56
C ASP A 176 0.50 13.67 23.68
N ASN A 177 0.92 13.89 24.92
CA ASN A 177 0.42 13.14 26.06
C ASN A 177 -1.06 13.43 26.37
N LYS A 178 -1.60 14.56 25.87
CA LYS A 178 -3.00 14.97 25.99
C LYS A 178 -3.85 14.55 24.79
N GLU A 179 -3.31 13.68 23.91
CA GLU A 179 -3.98 13.19 22.70
C GLU A 179 -4.24 14.25 21.62
N ASN A 180 -3.59 15.40 21.67
CA ASN A 180 -3.63 16.37 20.60
C ASN A 180 -2.70 15.96 19.48
N LEU A 181 -3.14 16.13 18.23
CA LEU A 181 -2.29 15.92 17.06
C LEU A 181 -1.09 16.88 17.11
N THR A 182 0.09 16.34 16.88
CA THR A 182 1.31 17.15 16.78
C THR A 182 1.68 17.40 15.32
N ASN A 183 2.59 18.32 15.08
CA ASN A 183 3.14 18.55 13.75
C ASN A 183 4.27 17.58 13.37
N ASN A 184 4.47 16.51 14.14
CA ASN A 184 5.41 15.45 13.82
C ASN A 184 4.70 14.24 13.25
N PHE A 185 5.40 13.48 12.40
CA PHE A 185 4.91 12.24 11.84
C PHE A 185 6.07 11.29 11.53
N PHE A 186 5.77 10.01 11.39
CA PHE A 186 6.75 9.02 11.00
C PHE A 186 6.49 8.49 9.60
N VAL A 187 7.58 8.32 8.88
CA VAL A 187 7.63 7.70 7.55
C VAL A 187 8.41 6.40 7.64
N VAL A 188 7.91 5.34 7.01
CA VAL A 188 8.66 4.10 6.85
C VAL A 188 9.27 4.09 5.47
N ALA A 189 10.58 4.26 5.40
CA ALA A 189 11.36 4.20 4.17
C ALA A 189 12.01 2.82 4.02
N ASP A 190 12.42 2.48 2.81
CA ASP A 190 13.09 1.22 2.50
C ASP A 190 14.62 1.34 2.50
N THR A 191 15.13 2.51 2.83
CA THR A 191 16.56 2.81 2.89
C THR A 191 16.85 3.85 3.99
N PRO A 192 18.03 3.84 4.60
CA PRO A 192 18.41 4.83 5.59
C PRO A 192 18.61 6.22 4.94
N ASP A 193 18.10 7.24 5.62
CA ASP A 193 18.24 8.64 5.19
C ASP A 193 19.56 9.27 5.68
N LYS A 194 20.66 8.92 5.03
CA LYS A 194 21.99 9.39 5.43
C LYS A 194 22.21 10.90 5.20
N LYS A 195 21.51 11.48 4.23
CA LYS A 195 21.67 12.88 3.82
C LYS A 195 20.47 13.78 4.19
N GLY A 196 19.45 13.23 4.83
CA GLY A 196 18.21 13.96 5.15
C GLY A 196 17.30 14.22 3.94
N LEU A 197 17.62 13.68 2.77
CA LEU A 197 16.86 13.93 1.54
C LEU A 197 15.50 13.27 1.53
N ILE A 198 15.40 12.07 2.12
CA ILE A 198 14.11 11.35 2.23
C ILE A 198 13.20 12.12 3.19
N LYS A 199 13.72 12.56 4.34
CA LYS A 199 12.99 13.42 5.27
C LYS A 199 12.49 14.67 4.58
N LEU A 200 13.37 15.44 3.95
CA LEU A 200 13.03 16.68 3.26
C LEU A 200 11.99 16.48 2.15
N GLY A 201 12.12 15.40 1.37
CA GLY A 201 11.16 15.07 0.32
C GLY A 201 9.77 14.77 0.86
N ASN A 202 9.68 13.99 1.94
CA ASN A 202 8.40 13.65 2.56
C ASN A 202 7.76 14.86 3.27
N GLU A 203 8.54 15.71 3.93
CA GLU A 203 8.07 16.97 4.53
C GLU A 203 7.46 17.89 3.46
N ARG A 204 8.14 18.08 2.32
CA ARG A 204 7.60 18.87 1.19
C ARG A 204 6.28 18.32 0.64
N VAL A 205 6.17 17.00 0.50
CA VAL A 205 4.94 16.37 0.02
C VAL A 205 3.78 16.61 0.98
N VAL A 206 4.01 16.47 2.29
CA VAL A 206 2.96 16.77 3.30
C VAL A 206 2.58 18.24 3.26
N GLU A 207 3.57 19.13 3.19
CA GLU A 207 3.32 20.57 3.17
C GLU A 207 2.49 21.01 1.98
N ALA A 208 2.75 20.47 0.78
CA ALA A 208 1.94 20.73 -0.40
C ALA A 208 0.48 20.22 -0.21
N ARG A 209 0.30 19.01 0.34
CA ARG A 209 -1.04 18.46 0.61
C ARG A 209 -1.81 19.23 1.67
N LEU A 210 -1.13 19.64 2.73
CA LEU A 210 -1.77 20.43 3.78
C LEU A 210 -2.08 21.87 3.33
N SER A 211 -1.27 22.46 2.44
CA SER A 211 -1.58 23.74 1.81
C SER A 211 -2.85 23.67 0.96
N ASP A 212 -3.00 22.61 0.16
CA ASP A 212 -4.25 22.36 -0.59
C ASP A 212 -5.44 22.18 0.35
N ALA A 213 -5.27 21.39 1.41
CA ALA A 213 -6.30 21.14 2.41
C ALA A 213 -6.73 22.43 3.14
N ASP A 214 -5.79 23.29 3.54
CA ASP A 214 -6.05 24.58 4.17
C ASP A 214 -6.81 25.53 3.24
N PHE A 215 -6.39 25.60 1.98
CA PHE A 215 -7.08 26.40 0.97
C PHE A 215 -8.56 25.96 0.82
N PHE A 216 -8.81 24.66 0.66
CA PHE A 216 -10.17 24.16 0.50
C PHE A 216 -10.98 24.28 1.80
N TRP A 217 -10.36 24.07 2.94
CA TRP A 217 -11.00 24.25 4.24
C TRP A 217 -11.48 25.70 4.43
N LYS A 218 -10.61 26.68 4.22
CA LYS A 218 -10.95 28.10 4.34
C LYS A 218 -12.01 28.51 3.33
N LYS A 219 -11.90 28.05 2.09
CA LYS A 219 -12.88 28.29 1.03
C LYS A 219 -14.25 27.71 1.37
N ASN A 220 -14.30 26.47 1.86
CA ASN A 220 -15.56 25.83 2.23
C ASN A 220 -16.19 26.49 3.45
N LYS A 221 -15.40 26.91 4.43
CA LYS A 221 -15.88 27.63 5.63
C LYS A 221 -16.47 28.99 5.28
N SER A 222 -15.94 29.68 4.25
CA SER A 222 -16.44 30.98 3.82
C SER A 222 -17.72 30.94 2.96
N GLN A 223 -18.15 29.73 2.55
CA GLN A 223 -19.27 29.57 1.61
C GLN A 223 -20.42 28.77 2.24
N SER A 224 -21.64 29.30 2.13
CA SER A 224 -22.84 28.58 2.53
C SER A 224 -23.10 27.39 1.59
N LEU A 225 -23.26 26.17 2.14
CA LEU A 225 -23.61 24.99 1.36
C LEU A 225 -24.93 25.17 0.60
N VAL A 226 -25.91 25.85 1.20
CA VAL A 226 -27.21 26.13 0.56
C VAL A 226 -27.04 26.93 -0.71
N LYS A 227 -26.17 27.96 -0.70
CA LYS A 227 -25.85 28.75 -1.90
C LYS A 227 -25.14 27.94 -2.99
N GLN A 228 -24.47 26.86 -2.63
CA GLN A 228 -23.78 25.97 -3.59
C GLN A 228 -24.74 25.02 -4.33
N ILE A 229 -25.95 24.76 -3.79
CA ILE A 229 -26.93 23.88 -4.44
C ILE A 229 -27.26 24.37 -5.84
N ALA A 230 -27.34 25.68 -6.05
CA ALA A 230 -27.62 26.24 -7.38
C ALA A 230 -26.57 25.85 -8.42
N LYS A 231 -25.31 25.67 -8.03
CA LYS A 231 -24.21 25.26 -8.95
C LYS A 231 -24.37 23.83 -9.47
N LEU A 232 -25.14 22.99 -8.77
CA LEU A 232 -25.43 21.63 -9.21
C LEU A 232 -26.24 21.58 -10.53
N LYS A 233 -26.89 22.68 -10.94
CA LYS A 233 -27.57 22.81 -12.23
C LYS A 233 -26.60 22.66 -13.41
N ASN A 234 -25.35 23.08 -13.21
CA ASN A 234 -24.31 23.06 -14.26
C ASN A 234 -23.55 21.73 -14.29
N MET A 235 -23.89 20.76 -13.44
CA MET A 235 -23.25 19.46 -13.36
C MET A 235 -24.19 18.38 -13.88
N ASN A 236 -23.90 17.82 -15.04
CA ASN A 236 -24.68 16.72 -15.62
C ASN A 236 -24.60 15.48 -14.74
N TYR A 237 -25.75 14.87 -14.41
CA TYR A 237 -25.78 13.63 -13.63
C TYR A 237 -25.69 12.41 -14.55
N PHE A 238 -26.64 12.26 -15.46
CA PHE A 238 -26.71 11.15 -16.41
C PHE A 238 -27.54 11.55 -17.64
N LYS A 239 -27.22 10.96 -18.81
CA LYS A 239 -27.97 11.24 -20.05
C LYS A 239 -29.46 10.90 -19.85
N GLY A 240 -30.34 11.88 -20.07
CA GLY A 240 -31.79 11.73 -19.90
C GLY A 240 -32.31 11.90 -18.47
N LEU A 241 -31.43 12.00 -17.46
CA LEU A 241 -31.82 12.20 -16.04
C LEU A 241 -31.53 13.60 -15.49
N GLY A 242 -31.03 14.50 -16.35
CA GLY A 242 -30.78 15.90 -16.02
C GLY A 242 -29.50 16.12 -15.22
N SER A 243 -29.49 17.18 -14.43
CA SER A 243 -28.35 17.62 -13.60
C SER A 243 -28.35 16.98 -12.22
N TYR A 244 -27.25 17.19 -11.48
CA TYR A 244 -27.19 16.83 -10.04
C TYR A 244 -28.21 17.64 -9.23
N PHE A 245 -28.59 18.83 -9.66
CA PHE A 245 -29.69 19.59 -9.06
C PHE A 245 -31.02 18.84 -9.19
N ASP A 246 -31.34 18.37 -10.40
CA ASP A 246 -32.58 17.59 -10.64
C ASP A 246 -32.58 16.30 -9.83
N LYS A 247 -31.43 15.62 -9.70
CA LYS A 247 -31.29 14.48 -8.81
C LYS A 247 -31.56 14.86 -7.35
N SER A 248 -31.03 15.98 -6.87
CA SER A 248 -31.25 16.42 -5.48
C SER A 248 -32.72 16.72 -5.20
N GLN A 249 -33.45 17.27 -6.16
CA GLN A 249 -34.90 17.52 -6.06
C GLN A 249 -35.70 16.20 -5.98
N ARG A 250 -35.33 15.20 -6.80
CA ARG A 250 -35.95 13.87 -6.71
C ARG A 250 -35.72 13.21 -5.36
N ILE A 251 -34.47 13.28 -4.84
CA ILE A 251 -34.12 12.76 -3.51
C ILE A 251 -34.92 13.46 -2.43
N ARG A 252 -35.05 14.80 -2.48
CA ARG A 252 -35.83 15.59 -1.51
C ARG A 252 -37.30 15.15 -1.48
N LYS A 253 -37.91 15.01 -2.68
CA LYS A 253 -39.31 14.56 -2.80
C LYS A 253 -39.48 13.15 -2.23
N LEU A 254 -38.57 12.22 -2.56
CA LEU A 254 -38.64 10.86 -2.06
C LEU A 254 -38.43 10.78 -0.54
N ALA A 255 -37.51 11.55 0.01
CA ALA A 255 -37.28 11.61 1.46
C ALA A 255 -38.52 12.14 2.20
N GLY A 256 -39.21 13.14 1.62
CA GLY A 256 -40.48 13.64 2.17
C GLY A 256 -41.56 12.55 2.22
N LEU A 257 -41.74 11.81 1.11
CA LEU A 257 -42.73 10.72 1.06
C LEU A 257 -42.40 9.61 2.09
N ILE A 258 -41.14 9.23 2.23
CA ILE A 258 -40.71 8.24 3.22
C ILE A 258 -40.94 8.76 4.66
N SER A 259 -40.62 10.03 4.92
CA SER A 259 -40.85 10.64 6.24
C SER A 259 -42.32 10.63 6.62
N ASP A 260 -43.21 10.98 5.69
CA ASP A 260 -44.65 10.97 5.89
C ASP A 260 -45.18 9.56 6.16
N GLU A 261 -44.70 8.55 5.41
CA GLU A 261 -45.04 7.13 5.59
C GLU A 261 -44.58 6.56 6.94
N LEU A 262 -43.39 6.96 7.39
CA LEU A 262 -42.82 6.52 8.68
C LEU A 262 -43.24 7.35 9.88
N LEU A 263 -44.14 8.36 9.72
CA LEU A 263 -44.58 9.30 10.78
C LEU A 263 -43.39 9.99 11.48
N ILE A 264 -42.29 10.22 10.79
CA ILE A 264 -41.15 10.96 11.32
C ILE A 264 -41.39 12.45 11.14
N SER A 265 -41.23 13.23 12.23
CA SER A 265 -41.37 14.71 12.17
C SER A 265 -40.33 15.30 11.19
N LYS A 266 -40.76 16.24 10.35
CA LYS A 266 -39.93 16.95 9.35
C LYS A 266 -38.91 17.87 9.97
#